data_481b0d1b32b89625f0e7f22fbde47fa7
#
_entry.id   481b0d1b32b89625f0e7f22fbde47fa7
#
_cell.length_a   1.000
_cell.length_b   1.000
_cell.length_c   1.000
_cell.angle_alpha   90.00
_cell.angle_beta   90.00
_cell.angle_gamma   90.00
#
_symmetry.space_group_name_H-M   'P 1'
#
loop_
_entity.id
_entity.type
_entity.pdbx_description
1 polymer ?
#
loop_
_entity_poly.entity_id
_entity_poly.type
_entity_poly.pdbx_seq_one_letter_code
_entity_poly.pdbx_strand_id
1 'polypeptide(L)'
;YAPHYYSINVDEINNYSMLVASCNNAAVENITIDLPKARDILDSLESSGDDEEEIRCGLDEVHDLFDINKSGDVETITRYGKSHEEKDIYFTRYADKLLGGADCWGLISAPFGRKANIRKYCNSVLKPFVEDYRSNDVREQHKAKYLEIRKKFLSQYKLVENLRKELGQICALAGSVPVELQEDAPEDLSCEISDVERKRQMLERQLFAEQKELIELEESRPKGLFARRKDTSARDIFIQEKKATISKLNGEITSLNNRISGLQNLQEYQRCISKYSHGQMKMTPVDAVFMERYVSEDDRLSTKAQITNPWFTAQYNREREKLFLYACKLHKEFVISSKCMRHNIINLMIAWNVFDDCGERMKLADREEAMPYMLQSIFLLTPVISTTFASAQTFLGDVKKSGVLGTLIVDEAGQAQPQMAVGAMFRCRKAIIVGDPKQIEPVVTAETDMIKQLLTAEILAGYKDKKISVQAFADYINPYGTYLGKDEEKEWVGCPLVVHRRCIDPMYTISNVLSYDGTMKQQTAAPKEDRARTFILDKSCWI
;
A
#
# COMPACT_ATOMS: atom_id res chain seq x y z
N TYR A 1 26.83 31.02 -15.57
CA TYR A 1 25.40 30.79 -15.80
C TYR A 1 24.66 30.74 -14.47
N ALA A 2 23.70 31.65 -14.27
CA ALA A 2 22.80 31.63 -13.13
C ALA A 2 21.47 31.01 -13.60
N PRO A 3 21.10 29.79 -13.16
CA PRO A 3 19.91 29.13 -13.64
C PRO A 3 18.68 29.77 -13.04
N HIS A 4 17.69 30.07 -13.89
CA HIS A 4 16.33 30.26 -13.42
C HIS A 4 15.69 28.91 -13.28
N TYR A 5 15.33 28.48 -12.07
CA TYR A 5 14.64 27.24 -11.79
C TYR A 5 13.24 27.51 -11.21
N TYR A 6 12.37 26.53 -11.30
CA TYR A 6 10.99 26.64 -10.89
C TYR A 6 10.68 25.59 -9.82
N SER A 7 10.10 26.05 -8.72
CA SER A 7 9.57 25.15 -7.70
C SER A 7 8.17 24.64 -8.07
N ILE A 8 7.85 23.46 -7.57
CA ILE A 8 6.47 22.96 -7.61
C ILE A 8 5.73 23.60 -6.44
N ASN A 9 4.66 24.36 -6.72
CA ASN A 9 3.91 25.09 -5.69
C ASN A 9 3.07 24.19 -4.76
N VAL A 10 3.01 22.88 -5.02
CA VAL A 10 2.25 21.91 -4.24
C VAL A 10 3.23 20.92 -3.63
N ASP A 11 3.62 21.17 -2.38
CA ASP A 11 4.61 20.34 -1.67
C ASP A 11 4.20 18.87 -1.54
N GLU A 12 2.88 18.59 -1.50
CA GLU A 12 2.37 17.23 -1.43
C GLU A 12 2.76 16.37 -2.65
N ILE A 13 2.92 16.96 -3.83
CA ILE A 13 3.36 16.23 -5.04
C ILE A 13 4.74 15.58 -4.81
N ASN A 14 5.63 16.25 -4.08
CA ASN A 14 6.96 15.74 -3.79
C ASN A 14 6.96 14.51 -2.89
N ASN A 15 5.86 14.27 -2.13
CA ASN A 15 5.70 13.07 -1.32
C ASN A 15 5.57 11.78 -2.14
N TYR A 16 5.25 11.90 -3.42
CA TYR A 16 5.02 10.76 -4.32
C TYR A 16 6.24 10.39 -5.18
N SER A 17 7.35 11.12 -5.07
CA SER A 17 8.61 10.69 -5.66
C SER A 17 9.13 9.43 -4.95
N MET A 18 9.56 8.42 -5.70
CA MET A 18 10.01 7.13 -5.18
C MET A 18 11.46 6.86 -5.58
N LEU A 19 12.32 6.77 -4.58
CA LEU A 19 13.70 6.34 -4.73
C LEU A 19 13.82 4.90 -4.27
N VAL A 20 14.21 3.99 -5.15
CA VAL A 20 14.52 2.60 -4.80
C VAL A 20 16.02 2.47 -4.62
N ALA A 21 16.46 1.94 -3.51
CA ALA A 21 17.87 1.74 -3.22
C ALA A 21 18.16 0.34 -2.68
N SER A 22 19.26 -0.27 -3.12
CA SER A 22 19.72 -1.58 -2.64
C SER A 22 21.26 -1.61 -2.60
N CYS A 23 21.81 -2.59 -1.89
CA CYS A 23 23.22 -2.97 -2.01
C CYS A 23 23.49 -3.71 -3.31
N ASN A 24 22.50 -4.42 -3.84
CA ASN A 24 22.61 -5.33 -4.96
C ASN A 24 22.23 -4.64 -6.29
N ASN A 25 23.12 -4.68 -7.27
CA ASN A 25 22.84 -4.14 -8.60
C ASN A 25 21.70 -4.90 -9.30
N ALA A 26 21.62 -6.23 -9.14
CA ALA A 26 20.60 -7.03 -9.79
C ALA A 26 19.19 -6.69 -9.28
N ALA A 27 19.04 -6.46 -7.98
CA ALA A 27 17.75 -6.03 -7.41
C ALA A 27 17.30 -4.68 -8.01
N VAL A 28 18.23 -3.71 -8.10
CA VAL A 28 17.96 -2.40 -8.69
C VAL A 28 17.60 -2.50 -10.18
N GLU A 29 18.28 -3.35 -10.93
CA GLU A 29 18.04 -3.56 -12.37
C GLU A 29 16.67 -4.25 -12.60
N ASN A 30 16.35 -5.29 -11.85
CA ASN A 30 15.08 -6.01 -11.99
C ASN A 30 13.88 -5.08 -11.80
N ILE A 31 13.82 -4.33 -10.70
CA ILE A 31 12.72 -3.39 -10.45
C ILE A 31 12.58 -2.37 -11.60
N THR A 32 13.70 -1.88 -12.12
CA THR A 32 13.70 -0.89 -13.19
C THR A 32 13.19 -1.46 -14.51
N ILE A 33 13.51 -2.72 -14.79
CA ILE A 33 13.18 -3.36 -16.07
C ILE A 33 11.74 -3.90 -16.04
N ASP A 34 11.29 -4.44 -14.92
CA ASP A 34 10.02 -5.17 -14.84
C ASP A 34 8.81 -4.23 -14.68
N LEU A 35 8.92 -3.15 -13.89
CA LEU A 35 7.82 -2.18 -13.71
C LEU A 35 7.24 -1.60 -15.02
N PRO A 36 8.05 -1.24 -16.04
CA PRO A 36 7.54 -0.70 -17.30
C PRO A 36 6.97 -1.74 -18.24
N LYS A 37 7.28 -3.04 -18.07
CA LYS A 37 6.84 -4.08 -18.99
C LYS A 37 5.36 -4.41 -18.81
N ALA A 38 4.58 -4.32 -19.88
CA ALA A 38 3.17 -4.69 -19.88
C ALA A 38 2.99 -6.17 -19.53
N ARG A 39 3.83 -7.05 -20.08
CA ARG A 39 3.76 -8.50 -19.87
C ARG A 39 3.87 -8.90 -18.40
N ASP A 40 4.76 -8.30 -17.64
CA ASP A 40 4.99 -8.68 -16.24
C ASP A 40 3.80 -8.29 -15.35
N ILE A 41 3.08 -7.21 -15.70
CA ILE A 41 1.82 -6.84 -15.04
C ILE A 41 0.74 -7.88 -15.36
N LEU A 42 0.63 -8.30 -16.61
CA LEU A 42 -0.37 -9.23 -17.11
C LEU A 42 -0.17 -10.64 -16.53
N ASP A 43 1.07 -11.13 -16.55
CA ASP A 43 1.43 -12.45 -15.96
C ASP A 43 1.11 -12.49 -14.45
N SER A 44 1.24 -11.38 -13.73
CA SER A 44 0.89 -11.29 -12.30
C SER A 44 -0.62 -11.39 -12.03
N LEU A 45 -1.44 -10.94 -12.97
CA LEU A 45 -2.90 -11.01 -12.89
C LEU A 45 -3.41 -12.42 -13.23
N GLU A 46 -2.79 -13.08 -14.21
CA GLU A 46 -3.13 -14.47 -14.57
C GLU A 46 -2.81 -15.49 -13.48
N SER A 47 -1.78 -15.22 -12.67
CA SER A 47 -1.35 -16.13 -11.60
C SER A 47 -2.25 -16.12 -10.37
N SER A 48 -3.20 -15.22 -10.28
CA SER A 48 -4.15 -15.13 -9.14
C SER A 48 -5.30 -16.14 -9.20
N GLY A 49 -5.22 -17.13 -10.05
CA GLY A 49 -5.76 -18.49 -10.05
C GLY A 49 -7.14 -18.82 -9.50
N ASP A 50 -8.15 -17.95 -9.67
CA ASP A 50 -9.53 -18.37 -9.44
C ASP A 50 -10.16 -18.78 -10.78
N ASP A 51 -10.57 -20.05 -10.87
CA ASP A 51 -11.15 -20.71 -12.05
C ASP A 51 -12.56 -20.23 -12.45
N GLU A 52 -13.03 -19.11 -11.92
CA GLU A 52 -14.33 -18.58 -12.28
C GLU A 52 -14.24 -17.75 -13.56
N GLU A 53 -14.90 -18.21 -14.60
CA GLU A 53 -14.96 -17.61 -15.95
C GLU A 53 -15.34 -16.12 -15.95
N GLU A 54 -16.12 -15.66 -14.95
CA GLU A 54 -16.51 -14.26 -14.77
C GLU A 54 -15.36 -13.36 -14.28
N ILE A 55 -14.43 -13.89 -13.47
CA ILE A 55 -13.23 -13.16 -13.04
C ILE A 55 -12.28 -13.03 -14.22
N ARG A 56 -12.20 -14.07 -15.06
CA ARG A 56 -11.38 -14.10 -16.27
C ARG A 56 -11.78 -13.02 -17.28
N CYS A 57 -13.06 -12.82 -17.53
CA CYS A 57 -13.55 -11.73 -18.39
C CYS A 57 -13.17 -10.33 -17.87
N GLY A 58 -13.12 -10.14 -16.54
CA GLY A 58 -12.68 -8.89 -15.93
C GLY A 58 -11.17 -8.63 -16.09
N LEU A 59 -10.36 -9.69 -16.13
CA LEU A 59 -8.92 -9.63 -16.35
C LEU A 59 -8.59 -9.25 -17.80
N ASP A 60 -9.29 -9.80 -18.78
CA ASP A 60 -9.09 -9.47 -20.20
C ASP A 60 -9.31 -7.98 -20.49
N GLU A 61 -10.29 -7.35 -19.83
CA GLU A 61 -10.50 -5.89 -19.95
C GLU A 61 -9.36 -5.06 -19.35
N VAL A 62 -8.70 -5.56 -18.31
CA VAL A 62 -7.52 -4.92 -17.70
C VAL A 62 -6.31 -5.05 -18.60
N HIS A 63 -6.11 -6.21 -19.20
CA HIS A 63 -5.07 -6.44 -20.21
C HIS A 63 -5.16 -5.41 -21.34
N ASP A 64 -6.37 -5.10 -21.79
CA ASP A 64 -6.61 -4.11 -22.82
C ASP A 64 -6.22 -2.68 -22.41
N LEU A 65 -6.26 -2.37 -21.12
CA LEU A 65 -5.89 -1.04 -20.63
C LEU A 65 -4.39 -0.73 -20.77
N PHE A 66 -3.53 -1.75 -20.63
CA PHE A 66 -2.08 -1.61 -20.75
C PHE A 66 -1.54 -1.98 -22.15
N ASP A 67 -2.39 -2.47 -23.04
CA ASP A 67 -2.05 -2.65 -24.45
C ASP A 67 -2.01 -1.30 -25.16
N ILE A 68 -0.81 -0.89 -25.61
CA ILE A 68 -0.61 0.38 -26.31
C ILE A 68 -1.46 0.48 -27.58
N ASN A 69 -1.75 -0.63 -28.26
CA ASN A 69 -2.54 -0.64 -29.48
C ASN A 69 -4.03 -0.38 -29.22
N LYS A 70 -4.52 -0.75 -28.02
CA LYS A 70 -5.92 -0.58 -27.62
C LYS A 70 -6.13 0.73 -26.85
N SER A 71 -5.24 1.07 -25.93
CA SER A 71 -5.38 2.18 -25.00
C SER A 71 -4.50 3.38 -25.31
N GLY A 72 -3.47 3.24 -26.15
CA GLY A 72 -2.57 4.33 -26.51
C GLY A 72 -3.26 5.45 -27.27
N ASP A 73 -3.01 6.69 -26.84
CA ASP A 73 -3.44 7.88 -27.56
C ASP A 73 -2.49 8.13 -28.75
N VAL A 74 -3.05 8.55 -29.90
CA VAL A 74 -2.22 8.90 -31.06
C VAL A 74 -1.59 10.26 -30.84
N GLU A 75 -0.26 10.33 -30.93
CA GLU A 75 0.53 11.55 -30.90
C GLU A 75 1.23 11.81 -32.22
N THR A 76 1.14 13.04 -32.71
CA THR A 76 1.89 13.48 -33.87
C THR A 76 3.20 14.12 -33.40
N ILE A 77 4.31 13.51 -33.76
CA ILE A 77 5.65 13.96 -33.40
C ILE A 77 6.33 14.53 -34.63
N THR A 78 6.82 15.76 -34.53
CA THR A 78 7.54 16.42 -35.60
C THR A 78 9.01 16.59 -35.26
N ARG A 79 9.90 15.89 -35.97
CA ARG A 79 11.35 16.02 -35.87
C ARG A 79 11.96 16.33 -37.22
N TYR A 80 12.84 17.32 -37.28
CA TYR A 80 13.56 17.71 -38.51
C TYR A 80 12.59 17.95 -39.70
N GLY A 81 11.41 18.52 -39.44
CA GLY A 81 10.42 18.80 -40.47
C GLY A 81 9.63 17.58 -40.98
N LYS A 82 9.83 16.40 -40.41
CA LYS A 82 9.06 15.18 -40.67
C LYS A 82 8.15 14.89 -39.52
N SER A 83 6.86 14.69 -39.82
CA SER A 83 5.86 14.29 -38.84
C SER A 83 5.56 12.80 -39.00
N HIS A 84 5.42 12.10 -37.88
CA HIS A 84 4.94 10.73 -37.81
C HIS A 84 3.99 10.58 -36.63
N GLU A 85 3.10 9.60 -36.71
CA GLU A 85 2.15 9.29 -35.65
C GLU A 85 2.61 8.05 -34.90
N GLU A 86 2.57 8.14 -33.58
CA GLU A 86 2.88 7.04 -32.68
C GLU A 86 1.77 6.92 -31.63
N LYS A 87 1.50 5.71 -31.18
CA LYS A 87 0.64 5.47 -30.01
C LYS A 87 1.46 5.57 -28.75
N ASP A 88 0.91 6.21 -27.73
CA ASP A 88 1.58 6.41 -26.45
C ASP A 88 0.60 6.36 -25.28
N ILE A 89 0.95 5.68 -24.21
CA ILE A 89 0.20 5.70 -22.95
C ILE A 89 0.83 6.74 -22.01
N TYR A 90 2.10 6.51 -21.63
CA TYR A 90 2.84 7.38 -20.74
C TYR A 90 4.32 7.40 -21.12
N PHE A 91 4.67 8.20 -22.12
CA PHE A 91 6.04 8.32 -22.62
C PHE A 91 6.68 6.96 -23.00
N THR A 92 5.89 6.05 -23.52
CA THR A 92 6.25 4.65 -23.85
C THR A 92 7.47 4.59 -24.75
N ARG A 93 7.53 5.43 -25.81
CA ARG A 93 8.66 5.47 -26.74
C ARG A 93 10.01 5.82 -26.07
N TYR A 94 9.98 6.61 -25.00
CA TYR A 94 11.21 6.92 -24.27
C TYR A 94 11.61 5.75 -23.36
N ALA A 95 10.64 5.07 -22.78
CA ALA A 95 10.88 3.87 -21.99
C ALA A 95 11.49 2.75 -22.84
N ASP A 96 10.90 2.45 -24.01
CA ASP A 96 11.42 1.44 -24.94
C ASP A 96 12.87 1.77 -25.38
N LYS A 97 13.14 3.02 -25.71
CA LYS A 97 14.49 3.45 -26.08
C LYS A 97 15.46 3.35 -24.91
N LEU A 98 15.02 3.67 -23.70
CA LEU A 98 15.83 3.56 -22.48
C LEU A 98 16.14 2.11 -22.15
N LEU A 99 15.17 1.21 -22.26
CA LEU A 99 15.29 -0.20 -21.88
C LEU A 99 15.69 -1.13 -23.05
N GLY A 100 15.87 -0.59 -24.24
CA GLY A 100 16.36 -1.35 -25.39
C GLY A 100 15.30 -2.14 -26.14
N GLY A 101 14.07 -1.63 -26.25
CA GLY A 101 12.95 -2.26 -26.97
C GLY A 101 12.22 -3.30 -26.13
N ALA A 102 12.02 -3.03 -24.86
CA ALA A 102 11.46 -3.96 -23.87
C ALA A 102 9.93 -4.06 -23.87
N ASP A 103 9.22 -3.53 -24.85
CA ASP A 103 7.75 -3.55 -24.92
C ASP A 103 7.10 -2.91 -23.66
N CYS A 104 7.44 -1.64 -23.41
CA CYS A 104 7.02 -0.92 -22.23
C CYS A 104 5.62 -0.32 -22.42
N TRP A 105 4.84 -0.25 -21.34
CA TRP A 105 3.61 0.52 -21.32
C TRP A 105 3.81 1.99 -20.92
N GLY A 106 4.92 2.32 -20.24
CA GLY A 106 5.21 3.69 -19.83
C GLY A 106 6.57 3.91 -19.20
N LEU A 107 7.00 5.17 -19.14
CA LEU A 107 8.24 5.62 -18.52
C LEU A 107 8.08 5.73 -16.99
N ILE A 108 7.90 4.62 -16.31
CA ILE A 108 7.62 4.60 -14.87
C ILE A 108 8.88 4.55 -14.03
N SER A 109 9.93 3.91 -14.53
CA SER A 109 11.17 3.71 -13.79
C SER A 109 12.42 4.00 -14.63
N ALA A 110 13.50 4.36 -13.95
CA ALA A 110 14.81 4.55 -14.59
C ALA A 110 15.96 4.26 -13.62
N PRO A 111 17.05 3.60 -14.08
CA PRO A 111 18.24 3.35 -13.27
C PRO A 111 19.16 4.56 -13.29
N PHE A 112 19.58 5.05 -12.09
CA PHE A 112 20.49 6.20 -11.95
C PHE A 112 21.81 5.86 -11.23
N GLY A 113 22.07 4.57 -11.02
CA GLY A 113 23.21 4.13 -10.23
C GLY A 113 24.58 4.59 -10.77
N ARG A 114 24.82 4.48 -12.08
CA ARG A 114 26.10 4.80 -12.70
C ARG A 114 25.98 6.03 -13.60
N LYS A 115 27.07 6.81 -13.74
CA LYS A 115 27.13 7.94 -14.68
C LYS A 115 26.70 7.55 -16.10
N ALA A 116 27.03 6.33 -16.53
CA ALA A 116 26.61 5.80 -17.83
C ALA A 116 25.09 5.70 -17.95
N ASN A 117 24.40 5.28 -16.89
CA ASN A 117 22.93 5.19 -16.84
C ASN A 117 22.28 6.57 -16.91
N ILE A 118 22.81 7.55 -16.16
CA ILE A 118 22.35 8.93 -16.23
C ILE A 118 22.52 9.48 -17.65
N ARG A 119 23.67 9.23 -18.27
CA ARG A 119 23.95 9.63 -19.66
C ARG A 119 22.98 8.97 -20.65
N LYS A 120 22.72 7.66 -20.47
CA LYS A 120 21.73 6.92 -21.27
C LYS A 120 20.34 7.53 -21.12
N TYR A 121 19.91 7.81 -19.89
CA TYR A 121 18.63 8.45 -19.61
C TYR A 121 18.55 9.84 -20.27
N CYS A 122 19.56 10.68 -20.13
CA CYS A 122 19.59 11.97 -20.78
C CYS A 122 19.46 11.88 -22.31
N ASN A 123 20.14 10.92 -22.94
CA ASN A 123 20.10 10.75 -24.40
C ASN A 123 18.81 10.09 -24.91
N SER A 124 18.24 9.14 -24.14
CA SER A 124 17.05 8.41 -24.55
C SER A 124 15.75 9.09 -24.16
N VAL A 125 15.75 9.90 -23.09
CA VAL A 125 14.55 10.52 -22.52
C VAL A 125 14.63 12.04 -22.57
N LEU A 126 15.58 12.68 -21.86
CA LEU A 126 15.53 14.12 -21.63
C LEU A 126 15.75 14.95 -22.91
N LYS A 127 16.77 14.64 -23.71
CA LYS A 127 17.03 15.33 -24.97
C LYS A 127 15.85 15.22 -25.93
N PRO A 128 15.34 14.00 -26.23
CA PRO A 128 14.16 13.84 -27.07
C PRO A 128 12.93 14.57 -26.52
N PHE A 129 12.67 14.50 -25.21
CA PHE A 129 11.55 15.20 -24.58
C PHE A 129 11.61 16.72 -24.82
N VAL A 130 12.79 17.32 -24.61
CA VAL A 130 12.99 18.76 -24.80
C VAL A 130 12.81 19.17 -26.27
N GLU A 131 13.19 18.32 -27.23
CA GLU A 131 13.05 18.55 -28.66
C GLU A 131 11.61 18.38 -29.14
N ASP A 132 10.98 17.26 -28.80
CA ASP A 132 9.64 16.89 -29.27
C ASP A 132 8.58 17.91 -28.81
N TYR A 133 8.72 18.44 -27.60
CA TYR A 133 7.76 19.38 -27.02
C TYR A 133 8.29 20.84 -26.97
N ARG A 134 9.15 21.20 -27.91
CA ARG A 134 9.74 22.56 -27.98
C ARG A 134 8.73 23.63 -28.39
N SER A 135 7.82 23.32 -29.33
CA SER A 135 6.88 24.27 -29.91
C SER A 135 5.82 24.75 -28.89
N ASN A 136 5.48 26.05 -28.98
CA ASN A 136 4.37 26.59 -28.19
C ASN A 136 3.04 26.00 -28.62
N ASP A 137 2.83 25.78 -29.93
CA ASP A 137 1.58 25.24 -30.47
C ASP A 137 1.33 23.82 -29.97
N VAL A 138 2.37 22.99 -29.91
CA VAL A 138 2.29 21.65 -29.36
C VAL A 138 1.89 21.71 -27.89
N ARG A 139 2.48 22.60 -27.10
CA ARG A 139 2.13 22.72 -25.66
C ARG A 139 0.70 23.19 -25.43
N GLU A 140 0.19 24.13 -26.22
CA GLU A 140 -1.21 24.58 -26.12
C GLU A 140 -2.19 23.47 -26.53
N GLN A 141 -1.86 22.64 -27.53
CA GLN A 141 -2.65 21.43 -27.85
C GLN A 141 -2.71 20.46 -26.67
N HIS A 142 -1.57 20.15 -26.03
CA HIS A 142 -1.52 19.29 -24.86
C HIS A 142 -2.24 19.89 -23.65
N LYS A 143 -2.24 21.22 -23.49
CA LYS A 143 -3.03 21.89 -22.46
C LYS A 143 -4.54 21.76 -22.70
N ALA A 144 -4.99 21.79 -23.95
CA ALA A 144 -6.38 21.52 -24.28
C ALA A 144 -6.77 20.06 -23.98
N LYS A 145 -5.91 19.09 -24.35
CA LYS A 145 -6.09 17.67 -24.00
C LYS A 145 -6.12 17.45 -22.49
N TYR A 146 -5.25 18.13 -21.73
CA TYR A 146 -5.26 18.09 -20.26
C TYR A 146 -6.65 18.42 -19.70
N LEU A 147 -7.30 19.47 -20.20
CA LEU A 147 -8.62 19.88 -19.72
C LEU A 147 -9.72 18.84 -20.05
N GLU A 148 -9.61 18.17 -21.18
CA GLU A 148 -10.53 17.10 -21.58
C GLU A 148 -10.34 15.86 -20.68
N ILE A 149 -9.10 15.38 -20.57
CA ILE A 149 -8.77 14.19 -19.77
C ILE A 149 -9.10 14.42 -18.31
N ARG A 150 -8.88 15.64 -17.79
CA ARG A 150 -9.25 16.01 -16.42
C ARG A 150 -10.74 15.77 -16.12
N LYS A 151 -11.63 16.02 -17.07
CA LYS A 151 -13.07 15.74 -16.89
C LYS A 151 -13.31 14.24 -16.77
N LYS A 152 -12.69 13.43 -17.64
CA LYS A 152 -12.79 11.96 -17.59
C LYS A 152 -12.22 11.41 -16.28
N PHE A 153 -11.05 11.88 -15.87
CA PHE A 153 -10.42 11.51 -14.60
C PHE A 153 -11.32 11.81 -13.39
N LEU A 154 -11.89 13.03 -13.31
CA LEU A 154 -12.75 13.41 -12.20
C LEU A 154 -14.05 12.59 -12.13
N SER A 155 -14.61 12.22 -13.29
CA SER A 155 -15.78 11.35 -13.36
C SER A 155 -15.44 9.95 -12.85
N GLN A 156 -14.33 9.39 -13.32
CA GLN A 156 -13.85 8.08 -12.88
C GLN A 156 -13.46 8.07 -11.40
N TYR A 157 -12.80 9.12 -10.91
CA TYR A 157 -12.46 9.28 -9.50
C TYR A 157 -13.71 9.24 -8.61
N LYS A 158 -14.78 9.95 -8.99
CA LYS A 158 -16.04 9.92 -8.24
C LYS A 158 -16.64 8.53 -8.19
N LEU A 159 -16.59 7.79 -9.30
CA LEU A 159 -17.08 6.41 -9.35
C LEU A 159 -16.31 5.52 -8.37
N VAL A 160 -14.98 5.54 -8.44
CA VAL A 160 -14.12 4.75 -7.56
C VAL A 160 -14.30 5.13 -6.09
N GLU A 161 -14.42 6.43 -5.79
CA GLU A 161 -14.67 6.91 -4.42
C GLU A 161 -16.03 6.47 -3.88
N ASN A 162 -17.06 6.42 -4.72
CA ASN A 162 -18.37 5.92 -4.32
C ASN A 162 -18.31 4.42 -4.00
N LEU A 163 -17.67 3.63 -4.86
CA LEU A 163 -17.46 2.20 -4.62
C LEU A 163 -16.65 1.97 -3.33
N ARG A 164 -15.56 2.74 -3.13
CA ARG A 164 -14.76 2.66 -1.90
C ARG A 164 -15.56 2.98 -0.65
N LYS A 165 -16.42 4.00 -0.72
CA LYS A 165 -17.28 4.37 0.41
C LYS A 165 -18.32 3.29 0.70
N GLU A 166 -18.94 2.71 -0.32
CA GLU A 166 -19.90 1.61 -0.17
C GLU A 166 -19.24 0.39 0.48
N LEU A 167 -18.09 -0.04 -0.02
CA LEU A 167 -17.32 -1.14 0.58
C LEU A 167 -16.89 -0.81 2.03
N GLY A 168 -16.47 0.41 2.29
CA GLY A 168 -16.11 0.87 3.65
C GLY A 168 -17.30 0.88 4.62
N GLN A 169 -18.50 1.16 4.15
CA GLN A 169 -19.73 1.07 4.95
C GLN A 169 -20.03 -0.38 5.33
N ILE A 170 -19.90 -1.31 4.39
CA ILE A 170 -20.09 -2.74 4.65
C ILE A 170 -19.06 -3.25 5.66
N CYS A 171 -17.80 -2.82 5.52
CA CYS A 171 -16.74 -3.12 6.47
C CYS A 171 -17.06 -2.62 7.89
N ALA A 172 -17.54 -1.38 8.00
CA ALA A 172 -17.95 -0.80 9.28
C ALA A 172 -19.16 -1.54 9.90
N LEU A 173 -20.13 -1.93 9.07
CA LEU A 173 -21.27 -2.74 9.52
C LEU A 173 -20.81 -4.11 10.03
N ALA A 174 -19.95 -4.81 9.30
CA ALA A 174 -19.40 -6.09 9.75
C ALA A 174 -18.73 -5.98 11.13
N GLY A 175 -17.92 -4.92 11.34
CA GLY A 175 -17.29 -4.65 12.63
C GLY A 175 -18.25 -4.22 13.76
N SER A 176 -19.48 -3.79 13.42
CA SER A 176 -20.48 -3.38 14.40
C SER A 176 -21.42 -4.52 14.83
N VAL A 177 -21.39 -5.64 14.14
CA VAL A 177 -22.17 -6.85 14.49
C VAL A 177 -21.41 -7.63 15.57
N PRO A 178 -22.00 -7.92 16.74
CA PRO A 178 -21.37 -8.76 17.75
C PRO A 178 -20.98 -10.15 17.20
N VAL A 179 -19.83 -10.65 17.63
CA VAL A 179 -19.25 -11.92 17.14
C VAL A 179 -20.23 -13.07 17.33
N GLU A 180 -20.88 -13.12 18.49
CA GLU A 180 -21.86 -14.17 18.82
C GLU A 180 -23.05 -14.19 17.85
N LEU A 181 -23.45 -13.03 17.32
CA LEU A 181 -24.51 -12.93 16.31
C LEU A 181 -24.01 -13.22 14.88
N GLN A 182 -22.72 -13.15 14.64
CA GLN A 182 -22.14 -13.57 13.36
C GLN A 182 -22.01 -15.10 13.29
N GLU A 183 -21.69 -15.75 14.40
CA GLU A 183 -21.53 -17.21 14.52
C GLU A 183 -22.89 -17.93 14.55
N ASP A 184 -23.83 -17.44 15.38
CA ASP A 184 -25.15 -18.01 15.60
C ASP A 184 -26.25 -17.02 15.16
N ALA A 185 -26.33 -16.75 13.86
CA ALA A 185 -27.37 -15.87 13.32
C ALA A 185 -28.76 -16.56 13.41
N PRO A 186 -29.79 -15.89 13.96
CA PRO A 186 -31.16 -16.43 13.95
C PRO A 186 -31.66 -16.66 12.52
N GLU A 187 -32.43 -17.72 12.30
CA GLU A 187 -33.04 -18.04 11.00
C GLU A 187 -33.99 -16.93 10.52
N ASP A 188 -34.75 -16.33 11.43
CA ASP A 188 -35.63 -15.18 11.14
C ASP A 188 -35.27 -13.98 12.03
N LEU A 189 -34.42 -13.13 11.51
CA LEU A 189 -34.00 -11.90 12.19
C LEU A 189 -35.15 -10.94 12.50
N SER A 190 -36.14 -10.87 11.63
CA SER A 190 -37.29 -9.97 11.83
C SER A 190 -38.19 -10.44 12.98
N CYS A 191 -38.37 -11.74 13.11
CA CYS A 191 -39.10 -12.34 14.22
C CYS A 191 -38.33 -12.12 15.54
N GLU A 192 -37.04 -12.42 15.56
CA GLU A 192 -36.20 -12.24 16.76
C GLU A 192 -36.16 -10.79 17.24
N ILE A 193 -35.98 -9.82 16.32
CA ILE A 193 -36.03 -8.39 16.66
C ILE A 193 -37.37 -8.03 17.31
N SER A 194 -38.50 -8.48 16.73
CA SER A 194 -39.82 -8.19 17.26
C SER A 194 -40.04 -8.79 18.64
N ASP A 195 -39.50 -9.95 18.92
CA ASP A 195 -39.64 -10.63 20.21
C ASP A 195 -38.79 -9.93 21.29
N VAL A 196 -37.58 -9.55 20.96
CA VAL A 196 -36.69 -8.79 21.86
C VAL A 196 -37.26 -7.38 22.15
N GLU A 197 -37.86 -6.72 21.15
CA GLU A 197 -38.54 -5.43 21.33
C GLU A 197 -39.76 -5.56 22.25
N ARG A 198 -40.55 -6.63 22.07
CA ARG A 198 -41.69 -6.88 22.93
C ARG A 198 -41.29 -7.09 24.39
N LYS A 199 -40.22 -7.86 24.61
CA LYS A 199 -39.63 -8.06 25.95
C LYS A 199 -39.15 -6.76 26.56
N ARG A 200 -38.45 -5.91 25.79
CA ARG A 200 -38.00 -4.59 26.22
C ARG A 200 -39.17 -3.71 26.67
N GLN A 201 -40.24 -3.65 25.85
CA GLN A 201 -41.44 -2.88 26.19
C GLN A 201 -42.13 -3.37 27.48
N MET A 202 -42.10 -4.66 27.76
CA MET A 202 -42.61 -5.18 29.03
C MET A 202 -41.76 -4.68 30.21
N LEU A 203 -40.44 -4.74 30.10
CA LEU A 203 -39.54 -4.26 31.17
C LEU A 203 -39.64 -2.73 31.36
N GLU A 204 -39.80 -1.97 30.30
CA GLU A 204 -40.03 -0.52 30.37
C GLU A 204 -41.32 -0.18 31.13
N ARG A 205 -42.38 -0.94 30.93
CA ARG A 205 -43.65 -0.78 31.71
C ARG A 205 -43.43 -1.12 33.18
N GLN A 206 -42.68 -2.19 33.48
CA GLN A 206 -42.36 -2.55 34.87
C GLN A 206 -41.48 -1.45 35.52
N LEU A 207 -40.48 -0.98 34.81
CA LEU A 207 -39.61 0.11 35.28
C LEU A 207 -40.42 1.36 35.63
N PHE A 208 -41.33 1.76 34.76
CA PHE A 208 -42.21 2.90 35.00
C PHE A 208 -43.08 2.72 36.25
N ALA A 209 -43.65 1.51 36.48
CA ALA A 209 -44.40 1.19 37.67
C ALA A 209 -43.55 1.28 38.95
N GLU A 210 -42.36 0.67 38.94
CA GLU A 210 -41.40 0.71 40.06
C GLU A 210 -40.92 2.14 40.38
N GLN A 211 -40.66 2.95 39.35
CA GLN A 211 -40.29 4.37 39.52
C GLN A 211 -41.44 5.19 40.14
N LYS A 212 -42.67 4.94 39.71
CA LYS A 212 -43.86 5.61 40.28
C LYS A 212 -44.03 5.26 41.76
N GLU A 213 -43.95 3.99 42.13
CA GLU A 213 -44.03 3.55 43.52
C GLU A 213 -42.88 4.13 44.38
N LEU A 214 -41.68 4.22 43.83
CA LEU A 214 -40.52 4.84 44.51
C LEU A 214 -40.79 6.32 44.81
N ILE A 215 -41.35 7.07 43.86
CA ILE A 215 -41.73 8.50 44.05
C ILE A 215 -42.77 8.64 45.14
N GLU A 216 -43.85 7.80 45.09
CA GLU A 216 -44.90 7.82 46.12
C GLU A 216 -44.34 7.48 47.52
N LEU A 217 -43.40 6.56 47.60
CA LEU A 217 -42.66 6.21 48.83
C LEU A 217 -41.76 7.37 49.31
N GLU A 218 -41.05 8.05 48.43
CA GLU A 218 -40.20 9.16 48.79
C GLU A 218 -41.01 10.41 49.21
N GLU A 219 -42.12 10.71 48.53
CA GLU A 219 -43.00 11.85 48.85
C GLU A 219 -43.73 11.66 50.18
N SER A 220 -44.17 10.43 50.49
CA SER A 220 -44.85 10.07 51.71
C SER A 220 -43.89 9.98 52.93
N ARG A 221 -42.63 10.38 52.80
CA ARG A 221 -41.64 10.37 53.89
C ARG A 221 -42.07 11.34 55.02
N PRO A 222 -42.25 10.89 56.26
CA PRO A 222 -42.64 11.78 57.37
C PRO A 222 -41.60 12.91 57.57
N LYS A 223 -42.03 14.12 57.37
CA LYS A 223 -41.24 15.33 57.61
C LYS A 223 -41.50 15.85 59.02
N GLY A 224 -40.69 15.48 60.03
CA GLY A 224 -40.81 16.01 61.37
C GLY A 224 -39.91 15.38 62.42
N LEU A 225 -39.54 16.14 63.46
CA LEU A 225 -38.68 15.74 64.56
C LEU A 225 -39.19 14.58 65.42
N PHE A 226 -40.44 14.11 65.21
CA PHE A 226 -41.10 13.05 65.97
C PHE A 226 -41.35 11.75 65.18
N ALA A 227 -40.74 11.57 64.02
CA ALA A 227 -40.86 10.31 63.28
C ALA A 227 -40.19 9.18 64.07
N ARG A 228 -40.95 8.15 64.45
CA ARG A 228 -40.40 6.99 65.19
C ARG A 228 -39.28 6.32 64.41
N ARG A 229 -38.10 6.22 65.02
CA ARG A 229 -36.87 5.69 64.41
C ARG A 229 -37.01 4.30 63.79
N LYS A 230 -37.97 3.47 64.24
CA LYS A 230 -38.26 2.15 63.71
C LYS A 230 -38.99 2.18 62.34
N ASP A 231 -39.92 3.13 62.15
CA ASP A 231 -40.67 3.25 60.90
C ASP A 231 -39.84 3.86 59.76
N THR A 232 -38.89 4.73 60.11
CA THR A 232 -37.97 5.29 59.13
C THR A 232 -36.94 4.26 58.62
N SER A 233 -36.42 3.37 59.49
CA SER A 233 -35.44 2.36 59.12
C SER A 233 -35.99 1.29 58.19
N ALA A 234 -37.21 0.77 58.43
CA ALA A 234 -37.84 -0.21 57.57
C ALA A 234 -38.17 0.37 56.19
N ARG A 235 -38.55 1.64 56.14
CA ARG A 235 -38.88 2.33 54.90
C ARG A 235 -37.64 2.70 54.08
N ASP A 236 -36.55 3.10 54.71
CA ASP A 236 -35.30 3.35 54.04
C ASP A 236 -34.72 2.05 53.39
N ILE A 237 -34.93 0.90 54.02
CA ILE A 237 -34.61 -0.43 53.43
C ILE A 237 -35.46 -0.66 52.20
N PHE A 238 -36.78 -0.41 52.27
CA PHE A 238 -37.69 -0.62 51.15
C PHE A 238 -37.38 0.31 49.97
N ILE A 239 -37.01 1.56 50.23
CA ILE A 239 -36.53 2.48 49.20
C ILE A 239 -35.22 2.00 48.56
N GLN A 240 -34.28 1.43 49.34
CA GLN A 240 -33.07 0.84 48.80
C GLN A 240 -33.33 -0.37 47.93
N GLU A 241 -34.24 -1.29 48.36
CA GLU A 241 -34.65 -2.43 47.57
C GLU A 241 -35.28 -2.02 46.24
N LYS A 242 -36.17 -1.01 46.26
CA LYS A 242 -36.76 -0.45 45.02
C LYS A 242 -35.69 0.16 44.09
N LYS A 243 -34.77 0.93 44.64
CA LYS A 243 -33.63 1.49 43.86
C LYS A 243 -32.77 0.37 43.24
N ALA A 244 -32.52 -0.70 43.96
CA ALA A 244 -31.80 -1.86 43.45
C ALA A 244 -32.57 -2.54 42.31
N THR A 245 -33.90 -2.73 42.46
CA THR A 245 -34.78 -3.29 41.41
C THR A 245 -34.79 -2.43 40.17
N ILE A 246 -34.91 -1.09 40.32
CA ILE A 246 -34.88 -0.14 39.22
C ILE A 246 -33.50 -0.19 38.51
N SER A 247 -32.41 -0.28 39.25
CA SER A 247 -31.06 -0.41 38.68
C SER A 247 -30.93 -1.70 37.87
N LYS A 248 -31.46 -2.82 38.39
CA LYS A 248 -31.47 -4.11 37.69
C LYS A 248 -32.27 -4.05 36.39
N LEU A 249 -33.49 -3.50 36.43
CA LEU A 249 -34.34 -3.32 35.25
C LEU A 249 -33.68 -2.44 34.17
N ASN A 250 -33.04 -1.34 34.58
CA ASN A 250 -32.30 -0.51 33.67
C ASN A 250 -31.13 -1.26 33.00
N GLY A 251 -30.41 -2.10 33.75
CA GLY A 251 -29.36 -2.97 33.21
C GLY A 251 -29.88 -3.98 32.18
N GLU A 252 -31.03 -4.61 32.48
CA GLU A 252 -31.67 -5.57 31.55
C GLU A 252 -32.17 -4.85 30.28
N ILE A 253 -32.80 -3.67 30.41
CA ILE A 253 -33.26 -2.86 29.27
C ILE A 253 -32.05 -2.43 28.40
N THR A 254 -30.95 -2.03 29.02
CA THR A 254 -29.72 -1.68 28.30
C THR A 254 -29.17 -2.85 27.52
N SER A 255 -29.14 -4.05 28.12
CA SER A 255 -28.72 -5.28 27.45
C SER A 255 -29.61 -5.61 26.25
N LEU A 256 -30.92 -5.49 26.39
CA LEU A 256 -31.85 -5.72 25.28
C LEU A 256 -31.72 -4.69 24.17
N ASN A 257 -31.46 -3.41 24.49
CA ASN A 257 -31.20 -2.38 23.49
C ASN A 257 -29.93 -2.71 22.69
N ASN A 258 -28.87 -3.13 23.36
CA ASN A 258 -27.64 -3.55 22.69
C ASN A 258 -27.89 -4.76 21.76
N ARG A 259 -28.69 -5.76 22.22
CA ARG A 259 -29.07 -6.90 21.39
C ARG A 259 -29.90 -6.50 20.18
N ILE A 260 -30.90 -5.61 20.34
CA ILE A 260 -31.71 -5.10 19.23
C ILE A 260 -30.80 -4.39 18.21
N SER A 261 -29.92 -3.52 18.68
CA SER A 261 -28.97 -2.81 17.80
C SER A 261 -28.07 -3.80 17.05
N GLY A 262 -27.55 -4.83 17.72
CA GLY A 262 -26.75 -5.87 17.10
C GLY A 262 -27.49 -6.64 16.00
N LEU A 263 -28.75 -7.05 16.29
CA LEU A 263 -29.61 -7.75 15.32
C LEU A 263 -29.97 -6.87 14.10
N GLN A 264 -30.27 -5.60 14.34
CA GLN A 264 -30.52 -4.64 13.25
C GLN A 264 -29.28 -4.41 12.38
N ASN A 265 -28.12 -4.31 12.99
CA ASN A 265 -26.84 -4.20 12.25
C ASN A 265 -26.58 -5.48 11.45
N LEU A 266 -26.84 -6.67 12.01
CA LEU A 266 -26.70 -7.92 11.29
C LEU A 266 -27.65 -8.00 10.09
N GLN A 267 -28.91 -7.61 10.26
CA GLN A 267 -29.90 -7.58 9.17
C GLN A 267 -29.47 -6.67 8.02
N GLU A 268 -28.99 -5.45 8.35
CA GLU A 268 -28.49 -4.52 7.35
C GLU A 268 -27.21 -5.03 6.70
N TYR A 269 -26.31 -5.63 7.48
CA TYR A 269 -25.09 -6.26 6.96
C TYR A 269 -25.42 -7.36 5.95
N GLN A 270 -26.31 -8.29 6.29
CA GLN A 270 -26.73 -9.36 5.39
C GLN A 270 -27.39 -8.81 4.11
N ARG A 271 -28.20 -7.77 4.23
CA ARG A 271 -28.81 -7.09 3.09
C ARG A 271 -27.76 -6.46 2.16
N CYS A 272 -26.75 -5.83 2.75
CA CYS A 272 -25.67 -5.20 1.99
C CYS A 272 -24.76 -6.25 1.34
N ILE A 273 -24.33 -7.27 2.09
CA ILE A 273 -23.39 -8.28 1.59
C ILE A 273 -24.01 -9.18 0.52
N SER A 274 -25.33 -9.36 0.51
CA SER A 274 -26.00 -10.16 -0.53
C SER A 274 -25.75 -9.65 -1.95
N LYS A 275 -25.54 -8.35 -2.13
CA LYS A 275 -25.16 -7.76 -3.41
C LYS A 275 -23.76 -8.18 -3.89
N TYR A 276 -22.92 -8.60 -2.95
CA TYR A 276 -21.51 -8.93 -3.17
C TYR A 276 -21.25 -10.44 -3.10
N SER A 277 -22.28 -11.26 -3.35
CA SER A 277 -22.19 -12.72 -3.25
C SER A 277 -21.75 -13.38 -4.56
N HIS A 278 -21.92 -12.71 -5.69
CA HIS A 278 -21.77 -13.32 -7.01
C HIS A 278 -21.04 -12.42 -8.02
N GLY A 279 -20.41 -13.06 -9.01
CA GLY A 279 -19.81 -12.43 -10.17
C GLY A 279 -18.68 -11.46 -9.84
N GLN A 280 -18.52 -10.44 -10.67
CA GLN A 280 -17.46 -9.42 -10.50
C GLN A 280 -17.59 -8.58 -9.22
N MET A 281 -18.73 -8.66 -8.56
CA MET A 281 -18.97 -8.02 -7.27
C MET A 281 -18.71 -8.94 -6.08
N LYS A 282 -18.37 -10.21 -6.30
CA LYS A 282 -18.07 -11.15 -5.21
C LYS A 282 -16.96 -10.60 -4.31
N MET A 283 -17.19 -10.63 -3.02
CA MET A 283 -16.29 -10.11 -1.98
C MET A 283 -16.24 -11.08 -0.81
N THR A 284 -15.08 -11.22 -0.21
CA THR A 284 -14.91 -11.94 1.06
C THR A 284 -14.81 -10.90 2.19
N PRO A 285 -15.79 -10.82 3.08
CA PRO A 285 -15.72 -9.91 4.23
C PRO A 285 -14.75 -10.45 5.29
N VAL A 286 -14.21 -9.55 6.10
CA VAL A 286 -13.51 -9.91 7.34
C VAL A 286 -14.53 -9.85 8.47
N ASP A 287 -15.14 -10.99 8.74
CA ASP A 287 -16.11 -11.23 9.81
C ASP A 287 -15.57 -12.29 10.78
N ALA A 288 -16.36 -12.70 11.76
CA ALA A 288 -15.98 -13.72 12.72
C ALA A 288 -15.62 -15.05 12.04
N VAL A 289 -16.39 -15.45 11.03
CA VAL A 289 -16.17 -16.70 10.27
C VAL A 289 -14.85 -16.65 9.50
N PHE A 290 -14.51 -15.49 8.90
CA PHE A 290 -13.22 -15.30 8.25
C PHE A 290 -12.07 -15.38 9.27
N MET A 291 -12.23 -14.71 10.41
CA MET A 291 -11.19 -14.68 11.45
C MET A 291 -10.97 -16.07 12.07
N GLU A 292 -12.03 -16.85 12.31
CA GLU A 292 -11.90 -18.22 12.76
C GLU A 292 -11.07 -19.07 11.78
N ARG A 293 -11.32 -18.95 10.48
CA ARG A 293 -10.53 -19.62 9.44
C ARG A 293 -9.09 -19.11 9.38
N TYR A 294 -8.90 -17.80 9.53
CA TYR A 294 -7.59 -17.17 9.46
C TYR A 294 -6.64 -17.67 10.55
N VAL A 295 -7.14 -17.91 11.77
CA VAL A 295 -6.37 -18.39 12.92
C VAL A 295 -6.49 -19.90 13.13
N SER A 296 -7.18 -20.63 12.25
CA SER A 296 -7.43 -22.07 12.39
C SER A 296 -6.14 -22.87 12.42
N GLU A 297 -6.11 -23.93 13.24
CA GLU A 297 -5.05 -24.94 13.25
C GLU A 297 -5.08 -25.83 11.99
N ASP A 298 -6.25 -25.92 11.29
CA ASP A 298 -6.31 -26.55 9.96
C ASP A 298 -5.59 -25.68 8.95
N ASP A 299 -4.42 -26.17 8.52
CA ASP A 299 -3.55 -25.46 7.58
C ASP A 299 -4.25 -25.12 6.24
N ARG A 300 -5.20 -25.92 5.77
CA ARG A 300 -5.93 -25.65 4.52
C ARG A 300 -6.87 -24.46 4.70
N LEU A 301 -7.61 -24.38 5.82
CA LEU A 301 -8.51 -23.27 6.10
C LEU A 301 -7.74 -21.98 6.33
N SER A 302 -6.66 -22.06 7.14
CA SER A 302 -5.78 -20.94 7.42
C SER A 302 -5.10 -20.42 6.15
N THR A 303 -4.53 -21.30 5.33
CA THR A 303 -3.89 -20.92 4.06
C THR A 303 -4.89 -20.23 3.14
N LYS A 304 -6.09 -20.79 2.95
CA LYS A 304 -7.12 -20.21 2.09
C LYS A 304 -7.52 -18.80 2.56
N ALA A 305 -7.68 -18.60 3.86
CA ALA A 305 -8.01 -17.28 4.41
C ALA A 305 -6.86 -16.29 4.23
N GLN A 306 -5.62 -16.70 4.49
CA GLN A 306 -4.44 -15.83 4.42
C GLN A 306 -4.03 -15.43 3.01
N ILE A 307 -4.30 -16.25 2.00
CA ILE A 307 -4.05 -15.90 0.58
C ILE A 307 -5.22 -15.13 -0.05
N THR A 308 -6.39 -15.12 0.59
CA THR A 308 -7.55 -14.36 0.10
C THR A 308 -7.31 -12.87 0.25
N ASN A 309 -7.74 -12.08 -0.73
CA ASN A 309 -7.76 -10.62 -0.66
C ASN A 309 -9.15 -10.16 -0.14
N PRO A 310 -9.31 -9.91 1.16
CA PRO A 310 -10.60 -9.51 1.71
C PRO A 310 -11.00 -8.11 1.24
N TRP A 311 -12.30 -7.83 1.24
CA TRP A 311 -12.89 -6.55 0.79
C TRP A 311 -12.62 -6.19 -0.68
N PHE A 312 -12.07 -7.13 -1.44
CA PHE A 312 -11.76 -6.97 -2.84
C PHE A 312 -12.94 -7.39 -3.71
N THR A 313 -13.25 -6.60 -4.73
CA THR A 313 -14.13 -6.98 -5.82
C THR A 313 -13.43 -6.75 -7.15
N ALA A 314 -13.65 -7.64 -8.12
CA ALA A 314 -13.08 -7.49 -9.47
C ALA A 314 -13.52 -6.17 -10.12
N GLN A 315 -14.78 -5.78 -9.91
CA GLN A 315 -15.31 -4.50 -10.40
C GLN A 315 -14.55 -3.30 -9.80
N TYR A 316 -14.37 -3.26 -8.48
CA TYR A 316 -13.66 -2.15 -7.83
C TYR A 316 -12.23 -2.03 -8.32
N ASN A 317 -11.54 -3.17 -8.47
CA ASN A 317 -10.18 -3.18 -9.00
C ASN A 317 -10.11 -2.66 -10.43
N ARG A 318 -10.97 -3.16 -11.31
CA ARG A 318 -11.06 -2.70 -12.70
C ARG A 318 -11.28 -1.17 -12.79
N GLU A 319 -12.19 -0.63 -11.99
CA GLU A 319 -12.46 0.81 -12.01
C GLU A 319 -11.27 1.63 -11.45
N ARG A 320 -10.52 1.08 -10.48
CA ARG A 320 -9.25 1.68 -10.00
C ARG A 320 -8.17 1.70 -11.07
N GLU A 321 -8.06 0.65 -11.87
CA GLU A 321 -7.08 0.56 -12.95
C GLU A 321 -7.41 1.52 -14.09
N LYS A 322 -8.69 1.67 -14.45
CA LYS A 322 -9.14 2.74 -15.35
C LYS A 322 -8.79 4.13 -14.81
N LEU A 323 -8.99 4.34 -13.51
CA LEU A 323 -8.61 5.59 -12.86
C LEU A 323 -7.10 5.84 -12.93
N PHE A 324 -6.29 4.80 -12.68
CA PHE A 324 -4.83 4.87 -12.79
C PHE A 324 -4.39 5.24 -14.20
N LEU A 325 -4.98 4.64 -15.23
CA LEU A 325 -4.70 4.98 -16.63
C LEU A 325 -5.04 6.44 -16.94
N TYR A 326 -6.23 6.92 -16.50
CA TYR A 326 -6.58 8.34 -16.68
C TYR A 326 -5.64 9.26 -15.89
N ALA A 327 -5.16 8.84 -14.71
CA ALA A 327 -4.15 9.59 -13.97
C ALA A 327 -2.83 9.70 -14.74
N CYS A 328 -2.33 8.60 -15.32
CA CYS A 328 -1.14 8.60 -16.16
C CYS A 328 -1.29 9.54 -17.37
N LYS A 329 -2.41 9.44 -18.08
CA LYS A 329 -2.69 10.32 -19.23
C LYS A 329 -2.79 11.79 -18.82
N LEU A 330 -3.51 12.08 -17.74
CA LEU A 330 -3.62 13.44 -17.19
C LEU A 330 -2.26 14.01 -16.79
N HIS A 331 -1.46 13.19 -16.12
CA HIS A 331 -0.12 13.56 -15.67
C HIS A 331 0.83 13.83 -16.85
N LYS A 332 0.78 12.97 -17.88
CA LYS A 332 1.52 13.16 -19.13
C LYS A 332 1.23 14.53 -19.76
N GLU A 333 -0.06 14.85 -19.93
CA GLU A 333 -0.48 16.12 -20.52
C GLU A 333 -0.05 17.33 -19.68
N PHE A 334 -0.09 17.21 -18.35
CA PHE A 334 0.43 18.24 -17.43
C PHE A 334 1.94 18.47 -17.64
N VAL A 335 2.73 17.39 -17.68
CA VAL A 335 4.19 17.46 -17.84
C VAL A 335 4.56 18.10 -19.17
N ILE A 336 3.90 17.71 -20.28
CA ILE A 336 4.17 18.26 -21.62
C ILE A 336 3.77 19.72 -21.71
N SER A 337 2.62 20.11 -21.19
CA SER A 337 2.12 21.49 -21.27
C SER A 337 2.95 22.46 -20.40
N SER A 338 3.73 21.96 -19.43
CA SER A 338 4.49 22.80 -18.49
C SER A 338 5.80 23.30 -19.08
N LYS A 339 5.86 24.62 -19.34
CA LYS A 339 7.11 25.29 -19.73
C LYS A 339 8.19 25.21 -18.61
N CYS A 340 7.77 25.26 -17.36
CA CYS A 340 8.63 25.21 -16.19
C CYS A 340 9.37 23.86 -16.08
N MET A 341 8.65 22.76 -16.31
CA MET A 341 9.22 21.41 -16.34
C MET A 341 10.36 21.30 -17.36
N ARG A 342 10.09 21.72 -18.59
CA ARG A 342 11.07 21.70 -19.65
C ARG A 342 12.32 22.52 -19.30
N HIS A 343 12.14 23.67 -18.66
CA HIS A 343 13.25 24.54 -18.26
C HIS A 343 14.11 23.88 -17.17
N ASN A 344 13.50 23.30 -16.16
CA ASN A 344 14.21 22.55 -15.12
C ASN A 344 14.96 21.34 -15.68
N ILE A 345 14.39 20.63 -16.65
CA ILE A 345 15.04 19.50 -17.33
C ILE A 345 16.31 19.96 -18.09
N ILE A 346 16.24 21.09 -18.79
CA ILE A 346 17.41 21.66 -19.49
C ILE A 346 18.49 22.03 -18.47
N ASN A 347 18.13 22.71 -17.39
CA ASN A 347 19.07 23.07 -16.32
C ASN A 347 19.72 21.84 -15.68
N LEU A 348 18.97 20.77 -15.48
CA LEU A 348 19.51 19.52 -14.95
C LEU A 348 20.53 18.88 -15.90
N MET A 349 20.25 18.88 -17.20
CA MET A 349 21.22 18.38 -18.19
C MET A 349 22.52 19.22 -18.20
N ILE A 350 22.43 20.54 -18.00
CA ILE A 350 23.60 21.41 -17.82
C ILE A 350 24.34 21.06 -16.53
N ALA A 351 23.61 20.89 -15.41
CA ALA A 351 24.19 20.53 -14.11
C ALA A 351 24.95 19.19 -14.15
N TRP A 352 24.45 18.23 -14.93
CA TRP A 352 25.07 16.92 -15.11
C TRP A 352 26.15 16.88 -16.20
N ASN A 353 26.49 18.03 -16.81
CA ASN A 353 27.47 18.13 -17.90
C ASN A 353 27.21 17.17 -19.06
N VAL A 354 25.95 17.03 -19.47
CA VAL A 354 25.55 16.14 -20.56
C VAL A 354 25.88 16.74 -21.94
N PHE A 355 26.02 18.06 -22.01
CA PHE A 355 26.44 18.78 -23.20
C PHE A 355 27.97 19.01 -23.12
N ASP A 356 28.74 18.13 -23.72
CA ASP A 356 30.20 18.17 -23.67
C ASP A 356 30.79 19.47 -24.27
N ASP A 357 30.04 20.18 -25.15
CA ASP A 357 30.48 21.41 -25.85
C ASP A 357 29.89 22.72 -25.28
N CYS A 358 29.05 22.67 -24.28
CA CYS A 358 28.57 23.89 -23.62
C CYS A 358 29.64 24.42 -22.66
N GLY A 359 30.35 25.48 -23.02
CA GLY A 359 31.29 26.19 -22.15
C GLY A 359 30.66 26.79 -20.88
N GLU A 360 29.36 26.66 -20.71
CA GLU A 360 28.57 27.14 -19.57
C GLU A 360 28.46 26.05 -18.49
N ARG A 361 29.27 26.21 -17.44
CA ARG A 361 29.14 25.36 -16.24
C ARG A 361 28.35 26.08 -15.16
N MET A 362 27.41 25.38 -14.56
CA MET A 362 26.71 25.86 -13.39
C MET A 362 27.66 25.88 -12.19
N LYS A 363 27.72 27.00 -11.45
CA LYS A 363 28.51 27.08 -10.22
C LYS A 363 27.99 26.10 -9.18
N LEU A 364 28.86 25.61 -8.30
CA LEU A 364 28.50 24.62 -7.29
C LEU A 364 27.35 25.10 -6.38
N ALA A 365 27.43 26.34 -5.90
CA ALA A 365 26.40 26.92 -5.03
C ALA A 365 25.03 26.99 -5.72
N ASP A 366 24.98 27.45 -6.98
CA ASP A 366 23.76 27.53 -7.77
C ASP A 366 23.18 26.13 -8.04
N ARG A 367 24.07 25.15 -8.24
CA ARG A 367 23.69 23.77 -8.48
C ARG A 367 23.08 23.11 -7.22
N GLU A 368 23.70 23.30 -6.06
CA GLU A 368 23.19 22.79 -4.78
C GLU A 368 21.85 23.42 -4.41
N GLU A 369 21.63 24.69 -4.72
CA GLU A 369 20.37 25.38 -4.50
C GLU A 369 19.25 24.88 -5.43
N ALA A 370 19.54 24.74 -6.73
CA ALA A 370 18.57 24.38 -7.76
C ALA A 370 18.28 22.88 -7.85
N MET A 371 19.23 22.00 -7.43
CA MET A 371 19.13 20.55 -7.60
C MET A 371 17.83 19.94 -7.05
N PRO A 372 17.35 20.32 -5.84
CA PRO A 372 16.09 19.80 -5.33
C PRO A 372 14.91 19.98 -6.31
N TYR A 373 14.77 21.15 -6.90
CA TYR A 373 13.68 21.50 -7.82
C TYR A 373 13.82 20.81 -9.17
N MET A 374 15.06 20.69 -9.65
CA MET A 374 15.35 19.97 -10.88
C MET A 374 15.06 18.47 -10.75
N LEU A 375 15.42 17.86 -9.62
CA LEU A 375 15.10 16.46 -9.35
C LEU A 375 13.60 16.23 -9.19
N GLN A 376 12.88 17.11 -8.50
CA GLN A 376 11.42 17.04 -8.42
C GLN A 376 10.79 16.98 -9.82
N SER A 377 11.30 17.78 -10.76
CA SER A 377 10.85 17.74 -12.16
C SER A 377 11.12 16.39 -12.84
N ILE A 378 12.26 15.75 -12.56
CA ILE A 378 12.52 14.41 -13.08
C ILE A 378 11.58 13.36 -12.49
N PHE A 379 11.29 13.43 -11.20
CA PHE A 379 10.35 12.50 -10.58
C PHE A 379 8.90 12.71 -11.05
N LEU A 380 8.55 13.88 -11.58
CA LEU A 380 7.30 14.07 -12.30
C LEU A 380 7.30 13.40 -13.67
N LEU A 381 8.45 13.30 -14.33
CA LEU A 381 8.56 12.60 -15.62
C LEU A 381 8.70 11.09 -15.45
N THR A 382 9.49 10.66 -14.47
CA THR A 382 9.77 9.25 -14.17
C THR A 382 9.65 9.04 -12.64
N PRO A 383 8.50 8.57 -12.15
CA PRO A 383 8.19 8.60 -10.73
C PRO A 383 9.05 7.68 -9.86
N VAL A 384 9.65 6.63 -10.44
CA VAL A 384 10.52 5.67 -9.73
C VAL A 384 11.94 5.77 -10.28
N ILE A 385 12.88 6.11 -9.43
CA ILE A 385 14.31 6.09 -9.77
C ILE A 385 15.00 5.07 -8.88
N SER A 386 15.78 4.20 -9.50
CA SER A 386 16.52 3.15 -8.80
C SER A 386 18.02 3.41 -8.79
N THR A 387 18.69 3.09 -7.68
CA THR A 387 20.13 3.24 -7.50
C THR A 387 20.67 2.24 -6.50
N THR A 388 21.98 1.96 -6.56
CA THR A 388 22.64 1.32 -5.41
C THR A 388 23.06 2.38 -4.39
N PHE A 389 23.16 2.01 -3.11
CA PHE A 389 23.65 2.94 -2.07
C PHE A 389 25.00 3.55 -2.43
N ALA A 390 25.93 2.75 -2.93
CA ALA A 390 27.25 3.19 -3.35
C ALA A 390 27.21 4.25 -4.46
N SER A 391 26.19 4.20 -5.31
CA SER A 391 26.04 5.10 -6.47
C SER A 391 25.09 6.26 -6.21
N ALA A 392 24.33 6.26 -5.13
CA ALA A 392 23.33 7.28 -4.80
C ALA A 392 23.94 8.69 -4.79
N GLN A 393 25.18 8.84 -4.32
CA GLN A 393 25.90 10.12 -4.32
C GLN A 393 26.08 10.70 -5.73
N THR A 394 26.11 9.87 -6.77
CA THR A 394 26.35 10.32 -8.15
C THR A 394 25.29 11.32 -8.63
N PHE A 395 24.03 11.14 -8.23
CA PHE A 395 22.94 12.05 -8.62
C PHE A 395 22.34 12.83 -7.45
N LEU A 396 22.50 12.35 -6.22
CA LEU A 396 22.00 13.02 -5.01
C LEU A 396 23.07 13.88 -4.31
N GLY A 397 24.33 13.86 -4.76
CA GLY A 397 25.43 14.51 -4.06
C GLY A 397 25.25 16.00 -3.86
N ASP A 398 24.59 16.67 -4.78
CA ASP A 398 24.30 18.10 -4.71
C ASP A 398 23.03 18.44 -3.91
N VAL A 399 22.26 17.43 -3.46
CA VAL A 399 21.10 17.62 -2.59
C VAL A 399 21.57 17.70 -1.14
N LYS A 400 21.67 18.89 -0.58
CA LYS A 400 22.15 19.15 0.80
C LYS A 400 21.01 19.28 1.82
N LYS A 401 19.78 19.40 1.36
CA LYS A 401 18.59 19.52 2.22
C LYS A 401 17.98 18.15 2.52
N SER A 402 17.49 17.98 3.74
CA SER A 402 16.75 16.78 4.14
C SER A 402 15.33 16.78 3.57
N GLY A 403 14.76 15.59 3.38
CA GLY A 403 13.35 15.43 3.02
C GLY A 403 12.94 16.04 1.68
N VAL A 404 13.85 16.15 0.73
CA VAL A 404 13.57 16.67 -0.63
C VAL A 404 12.73 15.69 -1.44
N LEU A 405 12.96 14.38 -1.28
CA LEU A 405 12.26 13.31 -1.96
C LEU A 405 11.18 12.72 -1.06
N GLY A 406 10.20 12.07 -1.67
CA GLY A 406 9.07 11.48 -0.94
C GLY A 406 9.45 10.20 -0.22
N THR A 407 9.47 9.09 -0.93
CA THR A 407 9.63 7.75 -0.35
C THR A 407 10.94 7.10 -0.80
N LEU A 408 11.72 6.63 0.16
CA LEU A 408 12.79 5.67 -0.07
C LEU A 408 12.23 4.25 0.08
N ILE A 409 12.46 3.40 -0.90
CA ILE A 409 12.21 1.97 -0.80
C ILE A 409 13.58 1.29 -0.78
N VAL A 410 13.90 0.64 0.34
CA VAL A 410 15.12 -0.15 0.46
C VAL A 410 14.77 -1.60 0.17
N ASP A 411 15.35 -2.15 -0.90
CA ASP A 411 15.17 -3.54 -1.26
C ASP A 411 16.42 -4.34 -0.87
N GLU A 412 16.24 -5.62 -0.52
CA GLU A 412 17.28 -6.48 0.04
C GLU A 412 17.96 -5.87 1.29
N ALA A 413 17.14 -5.30 2.17
CA ALA A 413 17.62 -4.54 3.34
C ALA A 413 18.39 -5.40 4.35
N GLY A 414 18.20 -6.73 4.33
CA GLY A 414 18.98 -7.70 5.11
C GLY A 414 20.47 -7.69 4.76
N GLN A 415 20.82 -7.34 3.51
CA GLN A 415 22.20 -7.28 3.03
C GLN A 415 22.85 -5.90 3.22
N ALA A 416 22.09 -4.88 3.61
CA ALA A 416 22.57 -3.50 3.70
C ALA A 416 23.05 -3.17 5.11
N GLN A 417 24.28 -2.63 5.23
CA GLN A 417 24.73 -2.03 6.46
C GLN A 417 24.01 -0.69 6.71
N PRO A 418 23.63 -0.33 7.95
CA PRO A 418 22.85 0.88 8.26
C PRO A 418 23.47 2.17 7.72
N GLN A 419 24.79 2.32 7.84
CA GLN A 419 25.50 3.53 7.38
C GLN A 419 25.40 3.74 5.86
N MET A 420 25.19 2.69 5.06
CA MET A 420 25.03 2.82 3.61
C MET A 420 23.73 3.52 3.25
N ALA A 421 22.67 3.31 4.01
CA ALA A 421 21.35 3.86 3.74
C ALA A 421 21.17 5.32 4.22
N VAL A 422 22.00 5.80 5.18
CA VAL A 422 21.85 7.11 5.82
C VAL A 422 21.75 8.25 4.80
N GLY A 423 22.61 8.25 3.77
CA GLY A 423 22.63 9.30 2.76
C GLY A 423 21.34 9.38 1.94
N ALA A 424 20.71 8.25 1.61
CA ALA A 424 19.43 8.18 0.93
C ALA A 424 18.28 8.54 1.89
N MET A 425 18.29 7.99 3.10
CA MET A 425 17.28 8.26 4.15
C MET A 425 17.19 9.75 4.49
N PHE A 426 18.34 10.43 4.64
CA PHE A 426 18.39 11.87 4.93
C PHE A 426 17.62 12.69 3.89
N ARG A 427 17.65 12.27 2.63
CA ARG A 427 17.05 13.01 1.51
C ARG A 427 15.58 12.68 1.26
N CYS A 428 15.07 11.64 1.91
CA CYS A 428 13.68 11.20 1.78
C CYS A 428 12.88 11.52 3.05
N ARG A 429 11.56 11.73 2.88
CA ARG A 429 10.64 12.04 4.00
C ARG A 429 10.22 10.80 4.77
N LYS A 430 10.15 9.65 4.10
CA LYS A 430 9.81 8.35 4.69
C LYS A 430 10.58 7.24 4.00
N ALA A 431 10.71 6.12 4.69
CA ALA A 431 11.33 4.91 4.15
C ALA A 431 10.42 3.69 4.33
N ILE A 432 10.44 2.83 3.33
CA ILE A 432 9.85 1.48 3.35
C ILE A 432 11.04 0.54 3.24
N ILE A 433 11.22 -0.28 4.26
CA ILE A 433 12.34 -1.22 4.34
C ILE A 433 11.80 -2.60 4.02
N VAL A 434 12.34 -3.21 2.96
CA VAL A 434 11.95 -4.53 2.47
C VAL A 434 13.17 -5.43 2.46
N GLY A 435 13.07 -6.58 3.08
CA GLY A 435 14.15 -7.56 3.12
C GLY A 435 13.73 -8.79 3.89
N ASP A 436 14.63 -9.74 3.96
CA ASP A 436 14.43 -11.00 4.64
C ASP A 436 15.56 -11.20 5.67
N PRO A 437 15.24 -11.27 6.97
CA PRO A 437 16.25 -11.42 8.02
C PRO A 437 16.92 -12.79 8.01
N LYS A 438 16.36 -13.78 7.33
CA LYS A 438 16.90 -15.15 7.24
C LYS A 438 17.75 -15.40 6.01
N GLN A 439 17.85 -14.39 5.12
CA GLN A 439 18.74 -14.45 3.95
C GLN A 439 20.15 -13.94 4.29
N ILE A 440 20.90 -13.55 3.26
CA ILE A 440 22.32 -13.18 3.36
C ILE A 440 22.48 -11.96 4.29
N GLU A 441 23.35 -12.08 5.29
CA GLU A 441 23.76 -10.97 6.16
C GLU A 441 24.64 -9.94 5.43
N PRO A 442 24.76 -8.70 5.96
CA PRO A 442 25.65 -7.70 5.39
C PRO A 442 27.10 -8.15 5.37
N VAL A 443 27.78 -7.92 4.24
CA VAL A 443 29.23 -8.13 4.15
C VAL A 443 29.93 -6.99 4.87
N VAL A 444 30.54 -7.28 6.02
CA VAL A 444 31.32 -6.32 6.81
C VAL A 444 32.77 -6.40 6.40
N THR A 445 33.29 -5.36 5.75
CA THR A 445 34.68 -5.27 5.30
C THR A 445 35.61 -4.61 6.32
N ALA A 446 35.06 -3.86 7.28
CA ALA A 446 35.83 -3.22 8.34
C ALA A 446 36.01 -4.17 9.53
N GLU A 447 37.18 -4.15 10.15
CA GLU A 447 37.43 -4.92 11.37
C GLU A 447 36.46 -4.46 12.47
N THR A 448 35.74 -5.43 13.04
CA THR A 448 34.73 -5.20 14.08
C THR A 448 35.29 -4.44 15.27
N ASP A 449 36.55 -4.68 15.62
CA ASP A 449 37.22 -4.00 16.73
C ASP A 449 37.48 -2.52 16.47
N MET A 450 37.73 -2.13 15.24
CA MET A 450 37.88 -0.73 14.86
C MET A 450 36.54 0.02 14.94
N ILE A 451 35.44 -0.62 14.56
CA ILE A 451 34.08 -0.06 14.69
C ILE A 451 33.74 0.10 16.18
N LYS A 452 34.03 -0.89 17.00
CA LYS A 452 33.81 -0.85 18.46
C LYS A 452 34.55 0.31 19.13
N GLN A 453 35.74 0.67 18.67
CA GLN A 453 36.52 1.81 19.21
C GLN A 453 35.91 3.18 18.86
N LEU A 454 35.12 3.28 17.81
CA LEU A 454 34.52 4.52 17.35
C LEU A 454 33.11 4.78 17.89
N LEU A 455 32.48 3.77 18.50
CA LEU A 455 31.11 3.86 18.98
C LEU A 455 31.07 4.17 20.50
N THR A 456 30.05 4.93 20.93
CA THR A 456 29.80 5.14 22.34
C THR A 456 29.30 3.86 23.02
N ALA A 457 29.47 3.76 24.33
CA ALA A 457 29.03 2.60 25.13
C ALA A 457 27.50 2.31 24.96
N GLU A 458 26.70 3.35 24.81
CA GLU A 458 25.25 3.24 24.60
C GLU A 458 24.91 2.64 23.23
N ILE A 459 25.60 3.06 22.18
CA ILE A 459 25.44 2.50 20.83
C ILE A 459 25.97 1.07 20.79
N LEU A 460 27.11 0.78 21.49
CA LEU A 460 27.67 -0.57 21.60
C LEU A 460 26.74 -1.53 22.31
N ALA A 461 25.98 -1.08 23.31
CA ALA A 461 25.01 -1.92 24.01
C ALA A 461 23.88 -2.42 23.10
N GLY A 462 23.49 -1.61 22.09
CA GLY A 462 22.55 -2.01 21.03
C GLY A 462 23.20 -2.81 19.89
N TYR A 463 24.51 -2.67 19.73
CA TYR A 463 25.31 -3.29 18.66
C TYR A 463 25.89 -4.64 19.13
N LYS A 464 25.02 -5.52 19.65
CA LYS A 464 25.45 -6.89 19.98
C LYS A 464 26.21 -7.43 18.78
N ASP A 465 27.20 -8.31 18.99
CA ASP A 465 28.16 -8.86 18.00
C ASP A 465 27.57 -9.43 16.67
N LYS A 466 26.34 -9.11 16.37
CA LYS A 466 25.64 -9.48 15.13
C LYS A 466 25.89 -8.43 14.06
N LYS A 467 26.03 -8.87 12.83
CA LYS A 467 26.09 -8.03 11.62
C LYS A 467 24.74 -7.33 11.43
N ILE A 468 24.58 -6.16 12.04
CA ILE A 468 23.33 -5.41 12.01
C ILE A 468 23.04 -4.92 10.58
N SER A 469 21.86 -5.25 10.09
CA SER A 469 21.37 -4.79 8.79
C SER A 469 20.38 -3.64 8.94
N VAL A 470 20.08 -2.95 7.82
CA VAL A 470 18.98 -1.97 7.74
C VAL A 470 17.65 -2.65 8.11
N GLN A 471 17.46 -3.91 7.69
CA GLN A 471 16.29 -4.70 8.06
C GLN A 471 16.16 -4.89 9.56
N ALA A 472 17.23 -5.29 10.23
CA ALA A 472 17.21 -5.50 11.69
C ALA A 472 16.85 -4.22 12.46
N PHE A 473 17.29 -3.03 11.99
CA PHE A 473 16.87 -1.77 12.56
C PHE A 473 15.37 -1.48 12.33
N ALA A 474 14.87 -1.76 11.14
CA ALA A 474 13.45 -1.58 10.81
C ALA A 474 12.57 -2.49 11.66
N ASP A 475 12.95 -3.75 11.81
CA ASP A 475 12.25 -4.72 12.66
C ASP A 475 12.22 -4.26 14.11
N TYR A 476 13.35 -3.81 14.65
CA TYR A 476 13.45 -3.36 16.04
C TYR A 476 12.51 -2.18 16.37
N ILE A 477 12.33 -1.23 15.43
CA ILE A 477 11.47 -0.06 15.67
C ILE A 477 10.00 -0.30 15.29
N ASN A 478 9.68 -1.40 14.61
CA ASN A 478 8.32 -1.70 14.19
C ASN A 478 7.53 -2.34 15.34
N PRO A 479 6.42 -1.72 15.81
CA PRO A 479 5.62 -2.28 16.90
C PRO A 479 4.72 -3.44 16.44
N TYR A 480 4.55 -3.66 15.15
CA TYR A 480 3.71 -4.71 14.58
C TYR A 480 4.59 -5.79 13.96
N GLY A 481 4.45 -7.02 14.43
CA GLY A 481 5.25 -8.13 13.95
C GLY A 481 4.95 -9.44 14.65
N THR A 482 5.82 -10.41 14.46
CA THR A 482 5.77 -11.70 15.15
C THR A 482 7.18 -12.18 15.49
N TYR A 483 7.25 -13.18 16.37
CA TYR A 483 8.52 -13.86 16.68
C TYR A 483 8.64 -15.10 15.79
N LEU A 484 9.74 -15.19 15.04
CA LEU A 484 10.14 -16.39 14.29
C LEU A 484 11.31 -17.08 15.01
N GLY A 485 11.34 -18.40 14.97
CA GLY A 485 12.37 -19.21 15.64
C GLY A 485 11.84 -19.99 16.85
N LYS A 486 12.62 -20.94 17.34
CA LYS A 486 12.25 -21.83 18.43
C LYS A 486 12.95 -21.38 19.73
N ASP A 487 12.22 -21.43 20.84
CA ASP A 487 12.70 -21.22 22.20
C ASP A 487 13.55 -19.95 22.40
N GLU A 488 14.81 -20.07 22.75
CA GLU A 488 15.72 -18.95 23.06
C GLU A 488 16.25 -18.24 21.78
N GLU A 489 16.03 -18.80 20.58
CA GLU A 489 16.45 -18.25 19.30
C GLU A 489 15.36 -17.43 18.59
N LYS A 490 14.30 -17.08 19.32
CA LYS A 490 13.20 -16.26 18.77
C LYS A 490 13.70 -14.87 18.37
N GLU A 491 13.44 -14.51 17.13
CA GLU A 491 13.77 -13.22 16.55
C GLU A 491 12.51 -12.46 16.19
N TRP A 492 12.42 -11.18 16.58
CA TRP A 492 11.32 -10.31 16.21
C TRP A 492 11.43 -9.90 14.73
N VAL A 493 10.37 -10.11 13.97
CA VAL A 493 10.25 -9.72 12.55
C VAL A 493 9.08 -8.78 12.40
N GLY A 494 9.36 -7.56 11.91
CA GLY A 494 8.37 -6.53 11.71
C GLY A 494 7.56 -6.74 10.42
N CYS A 495 6.23 -6.70 10.50
CA CYS A 495 5.29 -6.81 9.37
C CYS A 495 5.62 -7.96 8.40
N PRO A 496 5.71 -9.22 8.86
CA PRO A 496 6.10 -10.33 7.99
C PRO A 496 5.07 -10.54 6.86
N LEU A 497 5.58 -10.69 5.63
CA LEU A 497 4.78 -11.05 4.47
C LEU A 497 4.81 -12.57 4.34
N VAL A 498 3.77 -13.23 4.81
CA VAL A 498 3.75 -14.70 4.91
C VAL A 498 3.34 -15.41 3.62
N VAL A 499 2.77 -14.71 2.64
CA VAL A 499 2.32 -15.32 1.39
C VAL A 499 3.48 -15.47 0.40
N HIS A 500 3.83 -16.71 0.09
CA HIS A 500 4.91 -17.06 -0.82
C HIS A 500 4.43 -17.27 -2.25
N ARG A 501 5.03 -16.54 -3.22
CA ARG A 501 4.61 -16.52 -4.63
C ARG A 501 5.73 -16.90 -5.62
N ARG A 502 6.89 -17.37 -5.16
CA ARG A 502 8.06 -17.61 -6.01
C ARG A 502 8.31 -19.10 -6.27
N CYS A 503 8.36 -19.90 -5.22
CA CYS A 503 8.77 -21.30 -5.34
C CYS A 503 7.58 -22.25 -5.24
N ILE A 504 7.71 -23.39 -5.94
CA ILE A 504 6.83 -24.55 -5.82
C ILE A 504 7.54 -25.63 -4.99
N ASP A 505 6.80 -26.66 -4.58
CA ASP A 505 7.39 -27.83 -3.93
C ASP A 505 8.37 -28.56 -4.86
N PRO A 506 9.44 -29.15 -4.31
CA PRO A 506 9.79 -29.26 -2.88
C PRO A 506 10.55 -28.06 -2.29
N MET A 507 10.96 -27.09 -3.12
CA MET A 507 11.78 -25.95 -2.66
C MET A 507 11.04 -25.09 -1.65
N TYR A 508 9.74 -24.86 -1.85
CA TYR A 508 8.91 -24.11 -0.92
C TYR A 508 8.88 -24.77 0.46
N THR A 509 8.53 -26.07 0.53
CA THR A 509 8.42 -26.80 1.79
C THR A 509 9.74 -26.82 2.55
N ILE A 510 10.85 -27.09 1.85
CA ILE A 510 12.19 -27.11 2.46
C ILE A 510 12.53 -25.74 3.07
N SER A 511 12.40 -24.68 2.30
CA SER A 511 12.70 -23.32 2.77
C SER A 511 11.80 -22.90 3.92
N ASN A 512 10.50 -23.20 3.84
CA ASN A 512 9.52 -22.85 4.85
C ASN A 512 9.82 -23.52 6.21
N VAL A 513 10.13 -24.80 6.18
CA VAL A 513 10.45 -25.56 7.41
C VAL A 513 11.80 -25.16 8.02
N LEU A 514 12.81 -24.94 7.17
CA LEU A 514 14.18 -24.66 7.65
C LEU A 514 14.35 -23.23 8.15
N SER A 515 13.74 -22.26 7.48
CA SER A 515 14.04 -20.84 7.73
C SER A 515 12.87 -20.06 8.34
N TYR A 516 11.63 -20.52 8.18
CA TYR A 516 10.43 -19.75 8.54
C TYR A 516 9.45 -20.50 9.43
N ASP A 517 9.88 -21.60 10.05
CA ASP A 517 9.09 -22.40 11.01
C ASP A 517 7.71 -22.84 10.51
N GLY A 518 7.57 -23.05 9.20
CA GLY A 518 6.31 -23.43 8.58
C GLY A 518 5.27 -22.30 8.48
N THR A 519 5.63 -21.05 8.78
CA THR A 519 4.70 -19.92 8.83
C THR A 519 4.26 -19.40 7.46
N MET A 520 5.06 -19.64 6.42
CA MET A 520 4.72 -19.16 5.07
C MET A 520 3.58 -19.97 4.44
N LYS A 521 2.76 -19.29 3.65
CA LYS A 521 1.61 -19.86 2.92
C LYS A 521 1.86 -19.81 1.42
N GLN A 522 1.78 -20.96 0.75
CA GLN A 522 2.05 -21.06 -0.68
C GLN A 522 0.85 -20.58 -1.50
N GLN A 523 1.10 -19.63 -2.40
CA GLN A 523 0.12 -19.19 -3.41
C GLN A 523 0.61 -19.46 -4.85
N THR A 524 1.81 -20.02 -5.02
CA THR A 524 2.35 -20.33 -6.35
C THR A 524 1.58 -21.47 -6.99
N ALA A 525 1.01 -21.24 -8.17
CA ALA A 525 0.31 -22.26 -8.92
C ALA A 525 1.29 -23.37 -9.37
N ALA A 526 0.83 -24.61 -9.38
CA ALA A 526 1.58 -25.70 -9.98
C ALA A 526 1.83 -25.39 -11.46
N PRO A 527 3.02 -25.70 -12.01
CA PRO A 527 3.30 -25.48 -13.42
C PRO A 527 2.34 -26.29 -14.28
N LYS A 528 1.84 -25.69 -15.37
CA LYS A 528 1.07 -26.42 -16.38
C LYS A 528 1.90 -27.60 -16.89
N GLU A 529 1.26 -28.71 -17.23
CA GLU A 529 1.92 -29.98 -17.61
C GLU A 529 3.06 -29.83 -18.61
N ASP A 530 2.96 -28.89 -19.54
CA ASP A 530 4.01 -28.60 -20.54
C ASP A 530 5.30 -27.99 -19.94
N ARG A 531 5.22 -27.34 -18.77
CA ARG A 531 6.40 -26.82 -18.05
C ARG A 531 6.97 -27.81 -17.05
N ALA A 532 6.24 -28.83 -16.67
CA ALA A 532 6.75 -29.92 -15.82
C ALA A 532 7.89 -30.69 -16.44
N ARG A 533 8.04 -30.65 -17.78
CA ARG A 533 9.15 -31.28 -18.53
C ARG A 533 10.47 -30.51 -18.43
N THR A 534 10.54 -29.38 -17.77
CA THR A 534 11.77 -28.60 -17.55
C THR A 534 12.64 -29.12 -16.40
N PHE A 535 12.17 -30.09 -15.63
CA PHE A 535 13.03 -30.77 -14.67
C PHE A 535 13.96 -31.75 -15.42
N ILE A 536 15.26 -31.54 -15.28
CA ILE A 536 16.31 -32.35 -15.92
C ILE A 536 16.29 -33.80 -15.42
N LEU A 537 15.65 -34.06 -14.28
CA LEU A 537 15.51 -35.37 -13.65
C LEU A 537 14.06 -35.65 -13.29
N ASP A 538 13.56 -36.85 -13.60
CA ASP A 538 12.22 -37.32 -13.23
C ASP A 538 12.00 -37.37 -11.69
N LYS A 539 13.08 -37.33 -10.93
CA LYS A 539 13.07 -37.21 -9.47
C LYS A 539 14.16 -36.26 -9.03
N SER A 540 13.79 -35.26 -8.21
CA SER A 540 14.80 -34.45 -7.53
C SER A 540 15.54 -35.31 -6.52
N CYS A 541 16.85 -35.38 -6.62
CA CYS A 541 17.71 -36.07 -5.66
C CYS A 541 18.93 -35.21 -5.34
N TRP A 542 19.43 -35.35 -4.13
CA TRP A 542 20.72 -34.79 -3.75
C TRP A 542 21.81 -35.70 -4.34
N ILE A 543 22.75 -35.11 -5.07
CA ILE A 543 23.93 -35.80 -5.60
C ILE A 543 25.06 -35.66 -4.59
#